data_f4227e2b298e318cb15eadb45464a356
#
_entry.id   f4227e2b298e318cb15eadb45464a356
#
_cell.length_a   1.000
_cell.length_b   1.000
_cell.length_c   1.000
_cell.angle_alpha   90.00
_cell.angle_beta   90.00
_cell.angle_gamma   90.00
#
_symmetry.space_group_name_H-M   'P 1'
#
loop_
_entity.id
_entity.type
_entity.pdbx_description
1 polymer ?
#
loop_
_entity_poly.entity_id
_entity_poly.type
_entity_poly.pdbx_seq_one_letter_code
_entity_poly.pdbx_strand_id
1 'polypeptide(L)'
;MANIQLTENLRILRERSNLKQDEFSRYLNISRQTYSNYERGTRTPDLELLKSIADFYHITIDELLFCNGYKIPLYSMQPNRISEGEIPYIKCKKSDN
;
A
#
# COMPACT_ATOMS: atom_id res chain seq x y z
N MET A 1 -0.74 -18.25 -4.59
CA MET A 1 -1.15 -17.82 -3.44
C MET A 1 -0.79 -16.45 -3.15
N ALA A 2 -1.62 -15.71 -2.61
CA ALA A 2 -1.35 -14.32 -2.36
C ALA A 2 -0.35 -14.16 -1.23
N ASN A 3 0.40 -13.09 -1.29
CA ASN A 3 1.32 -12.74 -0.24
C ASN A 3 0.51 -12.23 0.94
N ILE A 4 0.61 -12.91 2.08
CA ILE A 4 -0.19 -12.54 3.24
C ILE A 4 0.13 -11.14 3.73
N GLN A 5 1.41 -10.76 3.71
CA GLN A 5 1.78 -9.43 4.16
C GLN A 5 1.18 -8.37 3.24
N LEU A 6 1.18 -8.62 1.94
CA LEU A 6 0.56 -7.70 1.00
C LEU A 6 -0.93 -7.58 1.29
N THR A 7 -1.59 -8.69 1.49
CA THR A 7 -3.02 -8.70 1.74
C THR A 7 -3.37 -7.83 2.95
N GLU A 8 -2.62 -8.01 4.01
CA GLU A 8 -2.87 -7.22 5.21
C GLU A 8 -2.52 -5.76 4.99
N ASN A 9 -1.43 -5.49 4.27
CA ASN A 9 -1.01 -4.12 4.05
C ASN A 9 -2.03 -3.35 3.24
N LEU A 10 -2.67 -3.99 2.27
CA LEU A 10 -3.68 -3.30 1.49
C LEU A 10 -4.78 -2.77 2.41
N ARG A 11 -5.24 -3.60 3.33
CA ARG A 11 -6.28 -3.17 4.24
C ARG A 11 -5.77 -2.14 5.23
N ILE A 12 -4.60 -2.39 5.80
CA ILE A 12 -4.04 -1.51 6.83
C ILE A 12 -3.81 -0.12 6.26
N LEU A 13 -3.19 -0.03 5.08
CA LEU A 13 -2.91 1.27 4.51
C LEU A 13 -4.18 2.00 4.14
N ARG A 14 -5.16 1.26 3.64
CA ARG A 14 -6.42 1.88 3.29
C ARG A 14 -7.11 2.45 4.53
N GLU A 15 -7.12 1.68 5.60
CA GLU A 15 -7.75 2.14 6.84
C GLU A 15 -6.99 3.31 7.45
N ARG A 16 -5.68 3.29 7.37
CA ARG A 16 -4.88 4.40 7.89
C ARG A 16 -5.15 5.69 7.12
N SER A 17 -5.57 5.55 5.87
CA SER A 17 -5.87 6.70 5.04
C SER A 17 -7.34 7.09 5.08
N ASN A 18 -8.13 6.40 5.89
CA ASN A 18 -9.55 6.67 6.03
C ASN A 18 -10.31 6.51 4.71
N LEU A 19 -9.93 5.53 3.93
CA LEU A 19 -10.58 5.28 2.66
C LEU A 19 -11.46 4.05 2.75
N LYS A 20 -12.57 4.10 2.03
CA LYS A 20 -13.42 2.93 1.93
C LYS A 20 -12.99 2.14 0.71
N GLN A 21 -13.35 0.86 0.67
CA GLN A 21 -12.97 0.01 -0.44
C GLN A 21 -13.45 0.56 -1.78
N ASP A 22 -14.68 1.05 -1.82
CA ASP A 22 -15.19 1.55 -3.10
C ASP A 22 -14.50 2.84 -3.52
N GLU A 23 -14.07 3.65 -2.57
CA GLU A 23 -13.36 4.87 -2.90
C GLU A 23 -12.00 4.53 -3.50
N PHE A 24 -11.29 3.63 -2.88
CA PHE A 24 -9.97 3.30 -3.35
C PHE A 24 -10.03 2.51 -4.65
N SER A 25 -11.00 1.62 -4.79
CA SER A 25 -11.14 0.88 -6.02
C SER A 25 -11.44 1.81 -7.18
N ARG A 26 -12.23 2.85 -6.93
CA ARG A 26 -12.52 3.82 -7.95
C ARG A 26 -11.26 4.56 -8.37
N TYR A 27 -10.43 4.91 -7.41
CA TYR A 27 -9.18 5.56 -7.72
C TYR A 27 -8.31 4.65 -8.59
N LEU A 28 -8.32 3.36 -8.32
CA LEU A 28 -7.51 2.41 -9.06
C LEU A 28 -8.18 1.98 -10.36
N ASN A 29 -9.41 2.44 -10.59
CA ASN A 29 -10.12 2.15 -11.81
C ASN A 29 -10.46 0.66 -11.94
N ILE A 30 -10.81 0.05 -10.83
CA ILE A 30 -11.25 -1.34 -10.81
C ILE A 30 -12.52 -1.41 -10.00
N SER A 31 -13.22 -2.53 -10.07
CA SER A 31 -14.44 -2.66 -9.31
C SER A 31 -14.13 -2.88 -7.84
N ARG A 32 -15.08 -2.53 -6.99
CA ARG A 32 -14.92 -2.76 -5.58
C ARG A 32 -14.75 -4.23 -5.29
N GLN A 33 -15.47 -5.08 -6.02
CA GLN A 33 -15.37 -6.52 -5.83
C GLN A 33 -13.95 -7.00 -6.12
N THR A 34 -13.35 -6.50 -7.18
CA THR A 34 -11.99 -6.88 -7.52
C THR A 34 -11.03 -6.46 -6.41
N TYR A 35 -11.19 -5.23 -5.92
CA TYR A 35 -10.29 -4.77 -4.87
C TYR A 35 -10.49 -5.58 -3.59
N SER A 36 -11.74 -5.88 -3.27
CA SER A 36 -12.05 -6.67 -2.09
C SER A 36 -11.36 -8.03 -2.16
N ASN A 37 -11.31 -8.63 -3.34
CA ASN A 37 -10.64 -9.92 -3.51
C ASN A 37 -9.15 -9.81 -3.21
N TYR A 38 -8.54 -8.66 -3.52
CA TYR A 38 -7.13 -8.47 -3.20
C TYR A 38 -6.94 -8.40 -1.68
N GLU A 39 -7.82 -7.70 -0.98
CA GLU A 39 -7.69 -7.62 0.48
C GLU A 39 -7.97 -8.95 1.15
N ARG A 40 -8.78 -9.78 0.53
CA ARG A 40 -9.07 -11.07 1.12
C ARG A 40 -8.06 -12.14 0.72
N GLY A 41 -7.20 -11.82 -0.22
CA GLY A 41 -6.19 -12.77 -0.65
C GLY A 41 -6.66 -13.78 -1.65
N THR A 42 -7.87 -13.63 -2.18
CA THR A 42 -8.38 -14.58 -3.18
C THR A 42 -7.84 -14.26 -4.55
N ARG A 43 -7.31 -13.07 -4.75
CA ARG A 43 -6.66 -12.71 -6.00
C ARG A 43 -5.45 -11.86 -5.69
N THR A 44 -4.47 -11.90 -6.58
CA THR A 44 -3.25 -11.12 -6.40
C THR A 44 -3.21 -10.04 -7.47
N PRO A 45 -2.97 -8.79 -7.08
CA PRO A 45 -2.88 -7.71 -8.07
C PRO A 45 -1.66 -7.91 -8.95
N ASP A 46 -1.76 -7.49 -10.21
CA ASP A 46 -0.62 -7.61 -11.09
C ASP A 46 0.35 -6.46 -10.80
N LEU A 47 1.48 -6.50 -11.47
CA LEU A 47 2.54 -5.54 -11.18
C LEU A 47 2.12 -4.11 -11.43
N GLU A 48 1.36 -3.87 -12.48
CA GLU A 48 0.92 -2.52 -12.76
C GLU A 48 0.03 -1.98 -11.66
N LEU A 49 -0.84 -2.82 -11.14
CA LEU A 49 -1.73 -2.38 -10.08
C LEU A 49 -0.95 -2.18 -8.79
N LEU A 50 0.01 -3.06 -8.52
CA LEU A 50 0.87 -2.88 -7.35
C LEU A 50 1.60 -1.55 -7.43
N LYS A 51 2.06 -1.18 -8.62
CA LYS A 51 2.76 0.07 -8.77
C LYS A 51 1.80 1.24 -8.53
N SER A 52 0.58 1.14 -9.03
CA SER A 52 -0.40 2.19 -8.80
C SER A 52 -0.71 2.37 -7.32
N ILE A 53 -0.82 1.27 -6.60
CA ILE A 53 -1.10 1.32 -5.17
C ILE A 53 0.08 1.94 -4.45
N ALA A 54 1.28 1.50 -4.77
CA ALA A 54 2.47 2.03 -4.11
C ALA A 54 2.62 3.52 -4.40
N ASP A 55 2.36 3.92 -5.64
CA ASP A 55 2.44 5.33 -6.00
C ASP A 55 1.41 6.16 -5.24
N PHE A 56 0.23 5.61 -5.04
CA PHE A 56 -0.81 6.33 -4.33
C PHE A 56 -0.35 6.65 -2.90
N TYR A 57 0.31 5.72 -2.27
CA TYR A 57 0.76 5.91 -0.90
C TYR A 57 2.18 6.49 -0.82
N HIS A 58 2.82 6.69 -1.96
CA HIS A 58 4.19 7.21 -2.03
C HIS A 58 5.16 6.29 -1.31
N ILE A 59 5.00 5.01 -1.55
CA ILE A 59 5.91 4.02 -0.98
C ILE A 59 6.42 3.15 -2.12
N THR A 60 7.37 2.31 -1.83
CA THR A 60 7.90 1.42 -2.85
C THR A 60 7.08 0.15 -2.88
N ILE A 61 7.16 -0.58 -3.97
CA ILE A 61 6.49 -1.86 -4.05
C ILE A 61 7.08 -2.80 -3.00
N ASP A 62 8.38 -2.70 -2.77
CA ASP A 62 9.03 -3.54 -1.78
C ASP A 62 8.43 -3.30 -0.39
N GLU A 63 8.21 -2.05 -0.04
CA GLU A 63 7.58 -1.75 1.23
C GLU A 63 6.17 -2.31 1.29
N LEU A 64 5.45 -2.19 0.18
CA LEU A 64 4.09 -2.69 0.15
C LEU A 64 4.02 -4.20 0.35
N LEU A 65 4.99 -4.91 -0.18
CA LEU A 65 4.96 -6.36 -0.14
C LEU A 65 5.54 -6.96 1.13
N PHE A 66 6.51 -6.29 1.71
CA PHE A 66 7.27 -6.93 2.78
C PHE A 66 7.29 -6.21 4.11
N CYS A 67 6.99 -4.94 4.14
CA CYS A 67 7.02 -4.20 5.39
C CYS A 67 5.71 -4.32 6.13
N ASN A 68 5.75 -4.14 7.42
CA ASN A 68 4.54 -4.14 8.21
C ASN A 68 3.74 -2.89 7.90
N GLY A 69 2.51 -3.05 7.47
CA GLY A 69 1.68 -1.94 7.05
C GLY A 69 1.51 -0.85 8.10
N TYR A 70 1.52 -1.22 9.37
CA TYR A 70 1.38 -0.22 10.42
C TYR A 70 2.62 0.66 10.54
N LYS A 71 3.75 0.17 10.06
CA LYS A 71 4.99 0.91 10.19
C LYS A 71 5.43 1.61 8.91
N ILE A 72 4.70 1.41 7.83
CA ILE A 72 5.06 2.06 6.58
C ILE A 72 4.73 3.54 6.70
N PRO A 73 5.66 4.42 6.39
CA PRO A 73 5.38 5.85 6.49
C PRO A 73 4.48 6.28 5.35
N LEU A 74 3.45 7.04 5.65
CA LEU A 74 2.52 7.52 4.64
C LEU A 74 2.71 9.01 4.48
N TYR A 75 3.61 9.35 3.59
CA TYR A 75 3.91 10.75 3.41
C TYR A 75 2.83 11.52 2.70
N SER A 76 1.98 10.82 1.96
CA SER A 76 0.92 11.53 1.28
C SER A 76 -0.04 12.19 2.23
N MET A 77 -0.01 11.78 3.50
CA MET A 77 -0.89 12.39 4.45
C MET A 77 -0.29 13.66 5.03
N GLN A 78 0.96 13.94 4.75
CA GLN A 78 1.58 15.08 5.31
C GLN A 78 1.49 16.23 4.42
N PRO A 79 1.01 17.28 4.87
CA PRO A 79 0.84 18.45 4.06
C PRO A 79 2.15 18.94 3.61
N ASN A 80 3.10 18.92 4.35
CA ASN A 80 4.24 19.48 3.88
C ASN A 80 5.29 18.60 3.95
N ARG A 81 5.58 18.03 3.17
CA ARG A 81 6.46 17.17 3.14
C ARG A 81 7.72 17.59 2.87
N ILE A 82 8.56 17.22 3.03
CA ILE A 82 9.77 17.50 2.83
C ILE A 82 10.32 17.43 1.74
N SER A 83 10.95 17.68 1.44
CA SER A 83 11.33 17.68 0.41
C SER A 83 12.31 16.95 0.07
N GLU A 84 12.64 16.81 -0.57
CA GLU A 84 13.41 16.15 -1.07
C GLU A 84 14.52 15.85 -0.55
N GLY A 85 15.05 15.33 -0.92
CA GLY A 85 16.15 15.04 -0.48
C GLY A 85 16.24 14.40 0.71
N GLU A 86 15.65 14.37 1.33
CA GLU A 86 15.72 14.00 2.52
C GLU A 86 15.12 12.83 2.75
N ILE A 87 14.64 12.22 2.24
CA ILE A 87 13.98 11.18 2.38
C ILE A 87 14.48 10.12 2.38
N PRO A 88 14.58 9.57 2.85
CA PRO A 88 15.10 8.56 3.01
C PRO A 88 14.49 7.47 2.79
N TYR A 89 14.47 6.90 2.55
CA TYR A 89 14.12 5.94 2.24
C TYR A 89 14.31 5.01 3.31
N ILE A 90 13.53 4.89 4.16
CA ILE A 90 13.54 4.04 5.14
C ILE A 90 13.33 2.74 4.77
N LYS A 91 14.03 1.83 4.97
CA LYS A 91 13.76 0.64 4.62
C LYS A 91 13.26 -0.10 5.72
N CYS A 92 12.34 -0.79 5.67
CA CYS A 92 11.84 -1.61 6.68
C CYS A 92 12.79 -2.72 6.81
N LYS A 93 13.22 -3.03 7.94
CA LYS A 93 14.06 -3.99 8.07
C LYS A 93 13.42 -5.14 8.26
N LYS A 94 13.24 -5.89 7.52
CA LYS A 94 12.55 -6.98 7.64
C LYS A 94 13.20 -7.83 8.42
N SER A 95 13.84 -8.01 8.76
CA SER A 95 14.37 -8.89 9.42
C SER A 95 14.75 -8.76 10.50
N ASP A 96 14.97 -8.55 10.74
CA ASP A 96 15.28 -8.45 11.58
C ASP A 96 15.29 -8.65 12.26
N ASN A 97 15.36 -8.78 12.06
CA ASN A 97 15.35 -8.92 12.41
C ASN A 97 15.33 -9.07 12.64
#